data_a8ccb037c95c10b891eede242abde633
#
_entry.id   a8ccb037c95c10b891eede242abde633
#
_cell.length_a   1.000
_cell.length_b   1.000
_cell.length_c   1.000
_cell.angle_alpha   90.00
_cell.angle_beta   90.00
_cell.angle_gamma   90.00
#
_symmetry.space_group_name_H-M   'P 1'
#
loop_
_entity.id
_entity.type
_entity.pdbx_description
1 polymer ?
#
loop_
_entity_poly.entity_id
_entity_poly.type
_entity_poly.pdbx_seq_one_letter_code
_entity_poly.pdbx_strand_id
1 'polypeptide(L)'
;MRKAGVMLWFVLLVAAAGISLRAQQSSTEKPASPPAMQVPQPGPEMQRLNFLVGDWTMDGEYLKSPMTGNGAKQTGWYKAHLGPGGFSVIADFEADSTLDNEIGHEVLTWDPKKDAYTTVTVGNGFPGAIIGSAKWEGDNLVIQTEFAKMHMRAVYSHVGEKTIQIEESYQTGNAPPQLIWKASATKK
;
A
#
# COMPACT_ATOMS: atom_id res chain seq x y z
N MET A 1 41.27 -5.24 -68.06
CA MET A 1 41.51 -6.49 -68.78
C MET A 1 40.22 -7.27 -68.71
N ARG A 2 39.35 -7.23 -69.72
CA ARG A 2 39.17 -8.33 -70.69
C ARG A 2 38.79 -9.64 -70.05
N LYS A 3 37.66 -10.33 -70.24
CA LYS A 3 36.84 -10.61 -71.49
C LYS A 3 35.55 -11.24 -71.01
N ALA A 4 34.38 -10.96 -71.49
CA ALA A 4 33.71 -11.67 -72.58
C ALA A 4 33.37 -13.13 -72.22
N GLY A 5 32.19 -13.59 -72.23
CA GLY A 5 31.03 -13.57 -73.09
C GLY A 5 30.64 -15.03 -73.20
N VAL A 6 29.40 -15.38 -73.31
CA VAL A 6 28.84 -16.22 -74.35
C VAL A 6 27.34 -16.44 -74.09
N MET A 7 26.60 -15.99 -75.00
CA MET A 7 25.20 -16.17 -75.33
C MET A 7 24.94 -17.60 -75.81
N LEU A 8 23.89 -18.27 -75.34
CA LEU A 8 23.28 -19.35 -76.12
C LEU A 8 21.77 -19.37 -75.91
N TRP A 9 21.11 -19.29 -76.98
CA TRP A 9 19.67 -19.42 -77.19
C TRP A 9 19.23 -20.89 -77.11
N PHE A 10 18.02 -21.16 -76.64
CA PHE A 10 17.12 -22.21 -77.15
C PHE A 10 15.69 -21.99 -76.61
N VAL A 11 14.82 -21.48 -77.43
CA VAL A 11 13.65 -22.08 -78.12
C VAL A 11 12.52 -22.62 -77.24
N LEU A 12 11.39 -21.87 -77.32
CA LEU A 12 9.97 -22.15 -77.09
C LEU A 12 9.55 -23.62 -77.00
N LEU A 13 8.71 -23.91 -76.01
CA LEU A 13 7.62 -24.86 -76.18
C LEU A 13 6.40 -24.33 -75.36
N VAL A 14 5.35 -23.95 -76.11
CA VAL A 14 4.04 -23.57 -75.60
C VAL A 14 3.31 -24.86 -75.21
N ALA A 15 2.98 -25.03 -73.97
CA ALA A 15 1.96 -25.96 -73.48
C ALA A 15 0.87 -25.19 -72.71
N ALA A 16 -0.24 -25.04 -73.41
CA ALA A 16 -1.46 -24.51 -72.78
C ALA A 16 -1.99 -25.54 -71.78
N ALA A 17 -1.84 -25.24 -70.46
CA ALA A 17 -2.53 -25.95 -69.44
C ALA A 17 -3.38 -24.93 -68.63
N GLY A 18 -4.69 -25.18 -68.66
CA GLY A 18 -5.70 -24.30 -68.04
C GLY A 18 -5.42 -24.00 -66.56
N ILE A 19 -5.18 -22.76 -66.28
CA ILE A 19 -5.08 -22.26 -64.89
C ILE A 19 -6.50 -21.98 -64.43
N SER A 20 -7.06 -22.92 -63.66
CA SER A 20 -8.24 -22.65 -62.85
C SER A 20 -7.86 -21.62 -61.80
N LEU A 21 -8.27 -20.36 -61.97
CA LEU A 21 -8.22 -19.37 -60.93
C LEU A 21 -9.16 -19.81 -59.77
N ARG A 22 -8.63 -20.52 -58.82
CA ARG A 22 -9.24 -20.57 -57.49
C ARG A 22 -8.98 -19.21 -56.86
N ALA A 23 -10.03 -18.40 -56.78
CA ALA A 23 -10.02 -17.23 -55.92
C ALA A 23 -9.75 -17.72 -54.49
N GLN A 24 -8.52 -17.55 -54.02
CA GLN A 24 -8.18 -17.63 -52.61
C GLN A 24 -8.88 -16.47 -51.95
N GLN A 25 -10.05 -16.75 -51.35
CA GLN A 25 -10.61 -15.86 -50.35
C GLN A 25 -9.58 -15.76 -49.22
N SER A 26 -8.74 -14.73 -49.27
CA SER A 26 -8.00 -14.29 -48.12
C SER A 26 -9.04 -13.90 -47.06
N SER A 27 -9.34 -14.82 -46.15
CA SER A 27 -9.99 -14.46 -44.92
C SER A 27 -9.02 -13.50 -44.20
N THR A 28 -9.32 -12.22 -44.29
CA THR A 28 -8.69 -11.20 -43.45
C THR A 28 -9.10 -11.50 -42.02
N GLU A 29 -8.39 -12.40 -41.41
CA GLU A 29 -8.50 -12.65 -39.97
C GLU A 29 -8.14 -11.32 -39.30
N LYS A 30 -9.18 -10.63 -38.75
CA LYS A 30 -9.02 -9.41 -37.99
C LYS A 30 -8.00 -9.72 -36.90
N PRO A 31 -6.89 -8.96 -36.81
CA PRO A 31 -5.91 -9.19 -35.78
C PRO A 31 -6.64 -9.27 -34.39
N ALA A 32 -6.41 -10.38 -33.70
CA ALA A 32 -6.97 -10.53 -32.35
C ALA A 32 -6.56 -9.32 -31.51
N SER A 33 -7.55 -8.63 -30.96
CA SER A 33 -7.25 -7.50 -30.06
C SER A 33 -6.32 -7.99 -28.96
N PRO A 34 -5.26 -7.25 -28.61
CA PRO A 34 -4.40 -7.63 -27.50
C PRO A 34 -5.25 -7.94 -26.27
N PRO A 35 -4.92 -8.97 -25.49
CA PRO A 35 -5.66 -9.24 -24.27
C PRO A 35 -5.72 -7.97 -23.43
N ALA A 36 -6.91 -7.57 -23.00
CA ALA A 36 -7.10 -6.41 -22.16
C ALA A 36 -6.23 -6.59 -20.91
N MET A 37 -5.37 -5.61 -20.63
CA MET A 37 -4.52 -5.61 -19.46
C MET A 37 -5.45 -5.62 -18.24
N GLN A 38 -5.45 -6.70 -17.46
CA GLN A 38 -6.24 -6.77 -16.24
C GLN A 38 -5.63 -5.80 -15.24
N VAL A 39 -6.42 -4.82 -14.82
CA VAL A 39 -6.03 -3.90 -13.74
C VAL A 39 -5.96 -4.73 -12.46
N PRO A 40 -4.82 -4.73 -11.75
CA PRO A 40 -4.71 -5.42 -10.46
C PRO A 40 -5.82 -4.99 -9.51
N GLN A 41 -6.31 -5.92 -8.69
CA GLN A 41 -7.27 -5.64 -7.64
C GLN A 41 -6.59 -5.81 -6.28
N PRO A 42 -6.94 -5.01 -5.26
CA PRO A 42 -6.41 -5.18 -3.91
C PRO A 42 -6.83 -6.53 -3.33
N GLY A 43 -5.91 -7.17 -2.65
CA GLY A 43 -6.15 -8.45 -1.98
C GLY A 43 -7.04 -8.34 -0.73
N PRO A 44 -7.42 -9.48 -0.13
CA PRO A 44 -8.24 -9.52 1.08
C PRO A 44 -7.56 -8.83 2.28
N GLU A 45 -6.23 -8.75 2.29
CA GLU A 45 -5.48 -8.06 3.32
C GLU A 45 -5.88 -6.59 3.43
N MET A 46 -6.06 -5.91 2.28
CA MET A 46 -6.49 -4.52 2.28
C MET A 46 -7.92 -4.34 2.79
N GLN A 47 -8.79 -5.33 2.57
CA GLN A 47 -10.17 -5.29 3.09
C GLN A 47 -10.20 -5.36 4.63
N ARG A 48 -9.25 -6.05 5.23
CA ARG A 48 -9.12 -6.11 6.70
C ARG A 48 -8.84 -4.75 7.33
N LEU A 49 -8.29 -3.78 6.59
CA LEU A 49 -8.06 -2.42 7.06
C LEU A 49 -9.29 -1.52 6.96
N ASN A 50 -10.42 -1.98 6.42
CA ASN A 50 -11.62 -1.17 6.28
C ASN A 50 -12.18 -0.64 7.61
N PHE A 51 -11.85 -1.29 8.73
CA PHE A 51 -12.25 -0.81 10.04
C PHE A 51 -11.62 0.55 10.39
N LEU A 52 -10.45 0.88 9.82
CA LEU A 52 -9.80 2.18 10.00
C LEU A 52 -10.48 3.29 9.19
N VAL A 53 -11.14 2.94 8.08
CA VAL A 53 -11.71 3.92 7.14
C VAL A 53 -12.89 4.67 7.77
N GLY A 54 -12.82 5.99 7.73
CA GLY A 54 -13.87 6.89 8.21
C GLY A 54 -13.31 8.09 8.96
N ASP A 55 -14.23 8.85 9.56
CA ASP A 55 -13.94 10.01 10.40
C ASP A 55 -14.05 9.60 11.86
N TRP A 56 -13.01 9.86 12.62
CA TRP A 56 -12.88 9.46 14.04
C TRP A 56 -12.56 10.65 14.91
N THR A 57 -13.12 10.67 16.11
CA THR A 57 -12.64 11.50 17.22
C THR A 57 -11.82 10.62 18.14
N MET A 58 -10.79 11.19 18.74
CA MET A 58 -9.84 10.46 19.56
C MET A 58 -9.71 11.15 20.93
N ASP A 59 -9.86 10.35 21.99
CA ASP A 59 -9.60 10.73 23.37
C ASP A 59 -8.50 9.82 23.91
N GLY A 60 -7.36 10.41 24.26
CA GLY A 60 -6.17 9.70 24.69
C GLY A 60 -5.55 10.25 25.96
N GLU A 61 -4.56 9.53 26.44
CA GLU A 61 -3.70 9.99 27.51
C GLU A 61 -2.29 9.44 27.38
N TYR A 62 -1.32 10.31 27.55
CA TYR A 62 0.05 9.93 27.86
C TYR A 62 0.12 9.51 29.32
N LEU A 63 0.66 8.32 29.56
CA LEU A 63 0.88 7.81 30.90
C LEU A 63 2.17 8.39 31.48
N LYS A 64 2.24 8.51 32.78
CA LYS A 64 3.44 8.96 33.48
C LYS A 64 4.63 8.05 33.17
N SER A 65 5.70 8.63 32.66
CA SER A 65 6.92 7.91 32.32
C SER A 65 8.13 8.86 32.28
N PRO A 66 9.36 8.36 32.20
CA PRO A 66 10.54 9.22 31.96
C PRO A 66 10.44 10.07 30.68
N MET A 67 9.70 9.60 29.67
CA MET A 67 9.54 10.29 28.40
C MET A 67 8.43 11.36 28.47
N THR A 68 7.33 11.07 29.16
CA THR A 68 6.12 11.90 29.18
C THR A 68 5.97 12.72 30.46
N GLY A 69 6.93 12.61 31.38
CA GLY A 69 6.87 13.29 32.69
C GLY A 69 5.67 12.82 33.50
N ASN A 70 4.77 13.74 33.84
CA ASN A 70 3.56 13.41 34.59
C ASN A 70 2.41 12.85 33.76
N GLY A 71 2.63 12.71 32.45
CA GLY A 71 1.58 12.38 31.48
C GLY A 71 0.71 13.58 31.14
N ALA A 72 -0.20 13.40 30.18
CA ALA A 72 -1.13 14.43 29.72
C ALA A 72 -2.36 13.80 29.09
N LYS A 73 -3.49 14.49 29.13
CA LYS A 73 -4.64 14.16 28.30
C LYS A 73 -4.38 14.64 26.87
N GLN A 74 -4.87 13.87 25.92
CA GLN A 74 -4.78 14.19 24.51
C GLN A 74 -6.17 14.07 23.87
N THR A 75 -6.49 14.97 22.96
CA THR A 75 -7.68 14.88 22.12
C THR A 75 -7.28 15.05 20.67
N GLY A 76 -8.06 14.49 19.76
CA GLY A 76 -7.71 14.62 18.37
C GLY A 76 -8.76 14.08 17.41
N TRP A 77 -8.37 13.99 16.18
CA TRP A 77 -9.16 13.37 15.13
C TRP A 77 -8.25 12.58 14.15
N TYR A 78 -8.86 11.62 13.51
CA TYR A 78 -8.23 10.79 12.49
C TYR A 78 -9.24 10.60 11.36
N LYS A 79 -8.84 10.88 10.12
CA LYS A 79 -9.66 10.71 8.93
C LYS A 79 -8.96 9.81 7.96
N ALA A 80 -9.54 8.66 7.72
CA ALA A 80 -8.96 7.65 6.85
C ALA A 80 -9.86 7.32 5.67
N HIS A 81 -9.24 7.08 4.53
CA HIS A 81 -9.90 6.68 3.29
C HIS A 81 -9.04 5.69 2.52
N LEU A 82 -9.66 4.96 1.59
CA LEU A 82 -8.90 4.13 0.67
C LEU A 82 -8.13 4.99 -0.33
N GLY A 83 -6.87 4.70 -0.49
CA GLY A 83 -6.04 5.29 -1.53
C GLY A 83 -6.41 4.80 -2.94
N PRO A 84 -5.70 5.29 -3.98
CA PRO A 84 -5.98 4.95 -5.36
C PRO A 84 -6.05 3.43 -5.60
N GLY A 85 -7.14 2.98 -6.22
CA GLY A 85 -7.37 1.56 -6.52
C GLY A 85 -7.61 0.66 -5.30
N GLY A 86 -7.67 1.21 -4.07
CA GLY A 86 -7.87 0.44 -2.85
C GLY A 86 -6.61 -0.28 -2.34
N PHE A 87 -5.42 0.05 -2.84
CA PHE A 87 -4.16 -0.58 -2.45
C PHE A 87 -3.52 0.00 -1.19
N SER A 88 -4.11 1.04 -0.62
CA SER A 88 -3.66 1.64 0.63
C SER A 88 -4.83 2.20 1.43
N VAL A 89 -4.61 2.39 2.73
CA VAL A 89 -5.38 3.30 3.57
C VAL A 89 -4.52 4.53 3.78
N ILE A 90 -5.08 5.69 3.53
CA ILE A 90 -4.43 7.00 3.72
C ILE A 90 -5.20 7.72 4.80
N ALA A 91 -4.51 8.27 5.76
CA ALA A 91 -5.10 8.99 6.87
C ALA A 91 -4.44 10.33 7.12
N ASP A 92 -5.25 11.31 7.50
CA ASP A 92 -4.83 12.57 8.08
C ASP A 92 -5.19 12.54 9.57
N PHE A 93 -4.33 13.08 10.40
CA PHE A 93 -4.60 13.15 11.84
C PHE A 93 -4.08 14.44 12.46
N GLU A 94 -4.74 14.82 13.54
CA GLU A 94 -4.31 15.86 14.46
C GLU A 94 -4.59 15.40 15.87
N ALA A 95 -3.61 15.58 16.75
CA ALA A 95 -3.73 15.26 18.16
C ALA A 95 -3.09 16.37 18.99
N ASP A 96 -3.79 16.84 19.98
CA ASP A 96 -3.40 17.98 20.82
C ASP A 96 -3.35 17.58 22.30
N SER A 97 -2.27 17.95 22.95
CA SER A 97 -2.03 17.75 24.36
C SER A 97 -1.19 18.89 24.95
N THR A 98 -0.95 18.86 26.23
CA THR A 98 0.00 19.79 26.88
C THR A 98 1.46 19.43 26.64
N LEU A 99 1.74 18.26 26.07
CA LEU A 99 3.10 17.79 25.75
C LEU A 99 3.48 18.10 24.31
N ASP A 100 2.51 18.01 23.41
CA ASP A 100 2.71 18.12 21.95
C ASP A 100 1.43 18.56 21.25
N ASN A 101 1.61 19.02 20.02
CA ASN A 101 0.56 19.15 19.01
C ASN A 101 1.06 18.44 17.76
N GLU A 102 0.50 17.28 17.48
CA GLU A 102 0.87 16.46 16.35
C GLU A 102 -0.11 16.63 15.18
N ILE A 103 0.42 16.90 14.01
CA ILE A 103 -0.34 16.94 12.76
C ILE A 103 0.43 16.07 11.77
N GLY A 104 -0.25 15.16 11.13
CA GLY A 104 0.45 14.25 10.24
C GLY A 104 -0.44 13.51 9.24
N HIS A 105 0.26 12.74 8.43
CA HIS A 105 -0.33 11.83 7.44
C HIS A 105 0.24 10.45 7.64
N GLU A 106 -0.61 9.45 7.49
CA GLU A 106 -0.21 8.04 7.56
C GLU A 106 -0.69 7.29 6.32
N VAL A 107 0.13 6.37 5.84
CA VAL A 107 -0.21 5.47 4.75
C VAL A 107 0.07 4.04 5.19
N LEU A 108 -0.93 3.17 5.06
CA LEU A 108 -0.78 1.72 5.24
C LEU A 108 -1.01 1.05 3.89
N THR A 109 -0.09 0.16 3.49
CA THR A 109 -0.21 -0.61 2.26
C THR A 109 0.31 -2.03 2.46
N TRP A 110 -0.32 -3.02 1.83
CA TRP A 110 0.13 -4.41 1.91
C TRP A 110 1.37 -4.65 1.05
N ASP A 111 2.38 -5.27 1.64
CA ASP A 111 3.58 -5.74 0.94
C ASP A 111 3.58 -7.28 0.90
N PRO A 112 3.20 -7.90 -0.23
CA PRO A 112 3.12 -9.35 -0.33
C PRO A 112 4.48 -10.05 -0.22
N LYS A 113 5.59 -9.33 -0.44
CA LYS A 113 6.94 -9.90 -0.28
C LYS A 113 7.34 -10.02 1.18
N LYS A 114 6.82 -9.15 2.03
CA LYS A 114 7.10 -9.15 3.47
C LYS A 114 6.05 -9.88 4.28
N ASP A 115 4.92 -10.24 3.65
CA ASP A 115 3.74 -10.76 4.35
C ASP A 115 3.33 -9.86 5.52
N ALA A 116 3.33 -8.54 5.27
CA ALA A 116 3.06 -7.51 6.25
C ALA A 116 2.58 -6.22 5.56
N TYR A 117 1.92 -5.36 6.31
CA TYR A 117 1.70 -3.99 5.85
C TYR A 117 2.97 -3.17 6.07
N THR A 118 3.23 -2.24 5.16
CA THR A 118 4.19 -1.16 5.37
C THR A 118 3.39 0.06 5.83
N THR A 119 3.87 0.72 6.89
CA THR A 119 3.34 2.00 7.36
C THR A 119 4.34 3.10 7.06
N VAL A 120 3.85 4.26 6.67
CA VAL A 120 4.65 5.47 6.46
C VAL A 120 3.93 6.62 7.13
N THR A 121 4.56 7.24 8.12
CA THR A 121 4.02 8.40 8.83
C THR A 121 4.93 9.60 8.58
N VAL A 122 4.34 10.74 8.23
CA VAL A 122 5.00 12.04 8.13
C VAL A 122 4.22 13.03 8.99
N GLY A 123 4.91 13.90 9.69
CA GLY A 123 4.24 14.85 10.56
C GLY A 123 5.17 15.97 11.01
N ASN A 124 4.62 16.88 11.80
CA ASN A 124 5.34 18.04 12.33
C ASN A 124 6.23 17.72 13.55
N GLY A 125 6.08 16.53 14.16
CA GLY A 125 6.82 16.14 15.37
C GLY A 125 8.26 15.67 15.11
N PHE A 126 8.61 15.38 13.83
CA PHE A 126 9.94 14.84 13.48
C PHE A 126 10.28 15.14 12.00
N PRO A 127 11.58 15.27 11.67
CA PRO A 127 12.00 15.45 10.29
C PRO A 127 11.97 14.12 9.52
N GLY A 128 11.48 14.16 8.27
CA GLY A 128 11.43 12.99 7.39
C GLY A 128 10.21 12.12 7.58
N ALA A 129 10.33 10.84 7.30
CA ALA A 129 9.26 9.85 7.45
C ALA A 129 9.65 8.76 8.45
N ILE A 130 8.72 8.36 9.28
CA ILE A 130 8.82 7.12 10.07
C ILE A 130 8.23 5.99 9.24
N ILE A 131 9.05 4.97 8.99
CA ILE A 131 8.63 3.78 8.24
C ILE A 131 8.55 2.61 9.21
N GLY A 132 7.42 1.96 9.21
CA GLY A 132 7.16 0.81 10.06
C GLY A 132 6.57 -0.36 9.30
N SER A 133 6.21 -1.37 10.06
CA SER A 133 5.48 -2.53 9.57
C SER A 133 4.27 -2.80 10.47
N ALA A 134 3.22 -3.36 9.89
CA ALA A 134 2.09 -3.81 10.67
C ALA A 134 1.70 -5.25 10.32
N LYS A 135 1.23 -5.98 11.32
CA LYS A 135 0.71 -7.34 11.20
C LYS A 135 -0.51 -7.53 12.10
N TRP A 136 -1.30 -8.50 11.72
CA TRP A 136 -2.38 -8.96 12.60
C TRP A 136 -1.83 -9.97 13.62
N GLU A 137 -2.08 -9.70 14.90
CA GLU A 137 -1.88 -10.62 16.01
C GLU A 137 -3.26 -10.96 16.57
N GLY A 138 -3.81 -12.10 16.15
CA GLY A 138 -5.23 -12.40 16.38
C GLY A 138 -6.14 -11.36 15.70
N ASP A 139 -6.97 -10.70 16.48
CA ASP A 139 -7.89 -9.65 16.00
C ASP A 139 -7.32 -8.23 16.12
N ASN A 140 -6.08 -8.10 16.59
CA ASN A 140 -5.44 -6.80 16.76
C ASN A 140 -4.50 -6.50 15.59
N LEU A 141 -4.57 -5.29 15.07
CA LEU A 141 -3.54 -4.76 14.16
C LEU A 141 -2.40 -4.18 14.99
N VAL A 142 -1.23 -4.74 14.83
CA VAL A 142 -0.03 -4.32 15.57
C VAL A 142 0.93 -3.63 14.62
N ILE A 143 1.21 -2.35 14.90
CA ILE A 143 2.18 -1.54 14.17
C ILE A 143 3.49 -1.49 14.96
N GLN A 144 4.60 -1.70 14.28
CA GLN A 144 5.94 -1.61 14.84
C GLN A 144 6.77 -0.62 14.04
N THR A 145 7.39 0.32 14.73
CA THR A 145 8.27 1.31 14.12
C THR A 145 9.57 1.42 14.92
N GLU A 146 10.61 1.89 14.25
CA GLU A 146 11.85 2.28 14.90
C GLU A 146 12.03 3.79 14.75
N PHE A 147 12.16 4.49 15.84
CA PHE A 147 12.40 5.91 15.87
C PHE A 147 13.42 6.28 16.98
N ALA A 148 14.45 7.04 16.62
CA ALA A 148 15.48 7.51 17.56
C ALA A 148 16.08 6.40 18.46
N LYS A 149 16.28 5.19 17.92
CA LYS A 149 16.77 3.99 18.61
C LYS A 149 15.77 3.39 19.63
N MET A 150 14.53 3.78 19.53
CA MET A 150 13.42 3.18 20.27
C MET A 150 12.61 2.30 19.34
N HIS A 151 12.19 1.15 19.87
CA HIS A 151 11.17 0.33 19.22
C HIS A 151 9.82 0.74 19.75
N MET A 152 8.97 1.23 18.87
CA MET A 152 7.59 1.61 19.19
C MET A 152 6.67 0.49 18.74
N ARG A 153 5.68 0.18 19.55
CA ARG A 153 4.65 -0.82 19.25
C ARG A 153 3.28 -0.25 19.60
N ALA A 154 2.46 -0.05 18.58
CA ALA A 154 1.07 0.35 18.73
C ALA A 154 0.14 -0.82 18.43
N VAL A 155 -0.84 -1.04 19.30
CA VAL A 155 -1.84 -2.11 19.19
C VAL A 155 -3.21 -1.48 18.98
N TYR A 156 -3.82 -1.76 17.85
CA TYR A 156 -5.16 -1.32 17.51
C TYR A 156 -6.13 -2.48 17.72
N SER A 157 -7.01 -2.34 18.69
CA SER A 157 -8.04 -3.32 19.04
C SER A 157 -9.41 -2.78 18.63
N HIS A 158 -10.10 -3.51 17.77
CA HIS A 158 -11.44 -3.13 17.33
C HIS A 158 -12.49 -3.59 18.37
N VAL A 159 -13.09 -2.63 19.05
CA VAL A 159 -14.10 -2.89 20.08
C VAL A 159 -15.47 -2.45 19.57
N GLY A 160 -16.16 -3.37 18.90
CA GLY A 160 -17.45 -3.07 18.26
C GLY A 160 -17.29 -2.29 16.92
N GLU A 161 -18.39 -1.89 16.33
CA GLU A 161 -18.40 -1.29 14.98
C GLU A 161 -17.84 0.12 14.89
N LYS A 162 -17.85 0.86 16.01
CA LYS A 162 -17.57 2.29 16.05
C LYS A 162 -16.48 2.70 17.03
N THR A 163 -15.74 1.74 17.59
CA THR A 163 -14.73 2.04 18.60
C THR A 163 -13.46 1.27 18.34
N ILE A 164 -12.33 1.96 18.34
CA ILE A 164 -10.99 1.40 18.32
C ILE A 164 -10.30 1.81 19.61
N GLN A 165 -9.71 0.83 20.32
CA GLN A 165 -8.78 1.09 21.41
C GLN A 165 -7.36 1.03 20.87
N ILE A 166 -6.51 1.95 21.29
CA ILE A 166 -5.13 2.02 20.85
C ILE A 166 -4.24 2.08 22.08
N GLU A 167 -3.23 1.24 22.12
CA GLU A 167 -2.20 1.25 23.15
C GLU A 167 -0.82 1.33 22.49
N GLU A 168 0.02 2.24 22.95
CA GLU A 168 1.36 2.40 22.44
C GLU A 168 2.39 2.23 23.54
N SER A 169 3.39 1.41 23.25
CA SER A 169 4.52 1.16 24.11
C SER A 169 5.83 1.43 23.37
N TYR A 170 6.86 1.78 24.12
CA TYR A 170 8.22 1.88 23.62
C TYR A 170 9.17 0.96 24.36
N GLN A 171 10.25 0.62 23.71
CA GLN A 171 11.36 -0.14 24.27
C GLN A 171 12.68 0.48 23.82
N THR A 172 13.62 0.66 24.74
CA THR A 172 14.98 1.13 24.46
C THR A 172 15.99 0.04 24.83
N GLY A 173 16.78 -0.39 23.86
CA GLY A 173 17.75 -1.47 24.05
C GLY A 173 17.07 -2.75 24.57
N ASN A 174 17.60 -3.32 25.65
CA ASN A 174 17.08 -4.55 26.26
C ASN A 174 16.11 -4.31 27.44
N ALA A 175 15.68 -3.08 27.67
CA ALA A 175 14.69 -2.78 28.70
C ALA A 175 13.32 -3.41 28.34
N PRO A 176 12.49 -3.77 29.32
CA PRO A 176 11.15 -4.24 29.00
C PRO A 176 10.34 -3.11 28.34
N PRO A 177 9.38 -3.47 27.43
CA PRO A 177 8.47 -2.50 26.85
C PRO A 177 7.69 -1.74 27.92
N GLN A 178 7.55 -0.44 27.76
CA GLN A 178 6.80 0.43 28.64
C GLN A 178 5.62 1.05 27.90
N LEU A 179 4.41 0.85 28.40
CA LEU A 179 3.22 1.51 27.91
C LEU A 179 3.31 3.02 28.21
N ILE A 180 3.15 3.87 27.18
CA ILE A 180 3.28 5.32 27.32
C ILE A 180 2.03 6.09 26.90
N TRP A 181 1.19 5.50 26.08
CA TRP A 181 0.01 6.15 25.56
C TRP A 181 -1.11 5.14 25.32
N LYS A 182 -2.33 5.60 25.56
CA LYS A 182 -3.55 4.86 25.21
C LYS A 182 -4.63 5.83 24.76
N ALA A 183 -5.46 5.39 23.84
CA ALA A 183 -6.57 6.17 23.34
C ALA A 183 -7.78 5.31 23.00
N SER A 184 -8.93 5.97 22.93
CA SER A 184 -10.15 5.46 22.36
C SER A 184 -10.53 6.35 21.18
N ALA A 185 -10.64 5.75 20.00
CA ALA A 185 -11.17 6.43 18.82
C ALA A 185 -12.62 6.01 18.61
N THR A 186 -13.48 7.00 18.40
CA THR A 186 -14.93 6.80 18.16
C THR A 186 -15.30 7.32 16.79
N LYS A 187 -15.95 6.48 15.98
CA LYS A 187 -16.40 6.81 14.64
C LYS A 187 -17.60 7.74 14.67
N LYS A 188 -17.53 8.83 13.89
CA LYS A 188 -18.62 9.79 13.69
C LYS A 188 -19.77 9.25 12.90
#